data_1580491c89250efccb0a8c4c62f7601c
#
_entry.id   1580491c89250efccb0a8c4c62f7601c
#
_cell.length_a   1.000
_cell.length_b   1.000
_cell.length_c   1.000
_cell.angle_alpha   90.00
_cell.angle_beta   90.00
_cell.angle_gamma   90.00
#
_symmetry.space_group_name_H-M   'P 1'
#
loop_
_entity.id
_entity.type
_entity.pdbx_description
1 polymer ?
#
loop_
_entity_poly.entity_id
_entity_poly.type
_entity_poly.pdbx_seq_one_letter_code
_entity_poly.pdbx_strand_id
1 'polypeptide(L)'
;MNTFRPIILGLACAALVGCEDDTSSRATPQPVRAIPASLVQYQPGTEVTGEVKARVQSELSFRTGGRVKERRVDVGSRVRAGDVLMRIDDTEQRADVDSARAGLQSAQATVKQKALAFERYKTLLKSRAIAQSTYDAAREALTTAQGSLEVAQASLGTALDALSHTELKADADGVITSRSVEAGQVVSAAQPALTLARDGPRDASFDVFEAFFLPGRPAPDVEVVPVGDRARTARGNIREVSPVIDTSTGTIRVKVALPQEAQWSLGTSVVGEFHSPARQGVILPWSAMASAGGEPAVWVIDAASQSVSLRKVAVARYRTADFIVIGGIAPQDLIVTDGGKFLKEGQAVAWQEK
;
A
#
# COMPACT_ATOMS: atom_id res chain seq x y z
N MET A 1 71.36 -21.22 -86.44
CA MET A 1 71.26 -22.28 -87.42
C MET A 1 69.84 -22.80 -87.47
N ASN A 2 69.23 -22.64 -88.64
CA ASN A 2 68.00 -23.29 -89.14
C ASN A 2 66.70 -23.08 -88.39
N THR A 3 65.81 -22.46 -88.88
CA THR A 3 65.04 -22.31 -90.14
C THR A 3 63.62 -22.86 -90.05
N PHE A 4 62.74 -22.10 -90.65
CA PHE A 4 61.50 -22.40 -91.35
C PHE A 4 60.17 -22.47 -90.60
N ARG A 5 59.30 -21.47 -90.66
CA ARG A 5 58.29 -21.03 -91.68
C ARG A 5 57.08 -21.98 -91.87
N PRO A 6 56.02 -21.46 -92.39
CA PRO A 6 54.70 -21.19 -91.77
C PRO A 6 53.60 -22.00 -92.52
N ILE A 7 52.37 -21.99 -92.06
CA ILE A 7 51.21 -22.16 -92.93
C ILE A 7 49.96 -21.49 -92.35
N ILE A 8 49.38 -20.70 -93.20
CA ILE A 8 48.11 -20.01 -93.20
C ILE A 8 46.97 -20.96 -93.45
N LEU A 9 45.76 -20.76 -92.84
CA LEU A 9 44.39 -20.99 -93.42
C LEU A 9 43.49 -21.17 -92.20
N GLY A 10 42.36 -20.56 -92.00
CA GLY A 10 41.35 -19.99 -92.93
C GLY A 10 40.17 -19.52 -92.05
N LEU A 11 39.62 -18.53 -92.48
CA LEU A 11 38.40 -17.79 -92.11
C LEU A 11 37.20 -18.69 -91.85
N ALA A 12 36.48 -18.57 -90.73
CA ALA A 12 35.04 -18.88 -90.62
C ALA A 12 34.43 -18.04 -89.47
N CYS A 13 33.82 -16.93 -89.86
CA CYS A 13 32.85 -16.17 -89.01
C CYS A 13 31.62 -17.05 -88.76
N ALA A 14 31.35 -17.44 -87.53
CA ALA A 14 30.04 -17.88 -87.10
C ALA A 14 29.53 -16.88 -86.06
N ALA A 15 28.58 -16.06 -86.46
CA ALA A 15 27.79 -15.19 -85.61
C ALA A 15 26.93 -16.05 -84.70
N LEU A 16 27.33 -16.12 -83.40
CA LEU A 16 26.47 -16.59 -82.32
C LEU A 16 25.65 -15.39 -81.84
N VAL A 17 24.42 -15.30 -82.31
CA VAL A 17 23.32 -14.54 -81.71
C VAL A 17 23.04 -15.18 -80.36
N GLY A 18 23.58 -14.62 -79.27
CA GLY A 18 23.18 -14.94 -77.91
C GLY A 18 21.74 -14.45 -77.71
N CYS A 19 20.81 -15.36 -77.57
CA CYS A 19 19.52 -15.06 -76.96
C CYS A 19 19.84 -14.70 -75.47
N GLU A 20 19.75 -13.47 -75.13
CA GLU A 20 19.47 -13.05 -73.75
C GLU A 20 18.06 -13.57 -73.41
N ASP A 21 18.00 -14.79 -72.89
CA ASP A 21 16.83 -15.22 -72.09
C ASP A 21 16.74 -14.31 -70.84
N ASP A 22 15.97 -13.25 -71.00
CA ASP A 22 15.42 -12.48 -69.90
C ASP A 22 14.39 -13.34 -69.17
N THR A 23 14.88 -14.43 -68.57
CA THR A 23 14.11 -15.22 -67.64
C THR A 23 14.13 -14.39 -66.33
N SER A 24 13.29 -13.37 -66.26
CA SER A 24 12.75 -12.90 -64.98
C SER A 24 12.06 -14.12 -64.35
N SER A 25 12.85 -14.90 -63.62
CA SER A 25 12.33 -15.96 -62.77
C SER A 25 11.27 -15.29 -61.85
N ARG A 26 10.01 -15.40 -62.27
CA ARG A 26 8.90 -15.14 -61.34
C ARG A 26 9.08 -16.10 -60.20
N ALA A 27 9.76 -15.64 -59.14
CA ALA A 27 9.91 -16.39 -57.92
C ALA A 27 8.52 -16.87 -57.49
N THR A 28 8.36 -18.19 -57.42
CA THR A 28 7.09 -18.80 -56.99
C THR A 28 6.72 -18.18 -55.63
N PRO A 29 5.53 -17.57 -55.49
CA PRO A 29 5.14 -16.96 -54.23
C PRO A 29 5.29 -17.94 -53.08
N GLN A 30 5.99 -17.56 -52.05
CA GLN A 30 6.18 -18.44 -50.90
C GLN A 30 4.89 -18.55 -50.12
N PRO A 31 4.40 -19.77 -49.82
CA PRO A 31 3.19 -19.94 -49.04
C PRO A 31 3.47 -19.56 -47.54
N VAL A 32 2.63 -18.68 -47.00
CA VAL A 32 2.68 -18.24 -45.61
C VAL A 32 1.28 -18.27 -44.99
N ARG A 33 1.21 -18.34 -43.67
CA ARG A 33 -0.04 -18.08 -42.93
C ARG A 33 -0.01 -16.68 -42.35
N ALA A 34 -1.16 -16.02 -42.44
CA ALA A 34 -1.28 -14.66 -41.88
C ALA A 34 -2.56 -14.52 -41.06
N ILE A 35 -2.53 -13.56 -40.16
CA ILE A 35 -3.69 -13.12 -39.38
C ILE A 35 -3.84 -11.61 -39.54
N PRO A 36 -5.06 -11.07 -39.51
CA PRO A 36 -5.27 -9.64 -39.48
C PRO A 36 -4.91 -9.11 -38.07
N ALA A 37 -4.25 -7.95 -38.02
CA ALA A 37 -3.93 -7.24 -36.80
C ALA A 37 -5.21 -6.69 -36.15
N SER A 38 -5.77 -7.41 -35.20
CA SER A 38 -6.97 -7.01 -34.47
C SER A 38 -6.60 -6.32 -33.16
N LEU A 39 -7.10 -5.09 -32.97
CA LEU A 39 -6.95 -4.39 -31.70
C LEU A 39 -7.81 -5.06 -30.64
N VAL A 40 -7.17 -5.49 -29.55
CA VAL A 40 -7.82 -6.03 -28.37
C VAL A 40 -7.50 -5.16 -27.15
N GLN A 41 -8.45 -5.07 -26.24
CA GLN A 41 -8.16 -4.48 -24.94
C GLN A 41 -7.46 -5.51 -24.06
N TYR A 42 -6.37 -5.11 -23.44
CA TYR A 42 -5.67 -5.92 -22.47
C TYR A 42 -5.38 -5.11 -21.20
N GLN A 43 -5.36 -5.77 -20.07
CA GLN A 43 -5.01 -5.16 -18.77
C GLN A 43 -3.72 -5.80 -18.27
N PRO A 44 -2.61 -5.05 -18.21
CA PRO A 44 -1.42 -5.56 -17.55
C PRO A 44 -1.72 -5.78 -16.07
N GLY A 45 -1.49 -7.00 -15.58
CA GLY A 45 -1.62 -7.35 -14.18
C GLY A 45 -0.25 -7.62 -13.57
N THR A 46 -0.15 -7.45 -12.27
CA THR A 46 1.01 -7.85 -11.45
C THR A 46 0.51 -8.47 -10.16
N GLU A 47 1.15 -9.57 -9.75
CA GLU A 47 0.93 -10.18 -8.45
C GLU A 47 1.94 -9.61 -7.45
N VAL A 48 1.46 -9.17 -6.31
CA VAL A 48 2.29 -8.61 -5.23
C VAL A 48 1.93 -9.31 -3.93
N THR A 49 2.95 -9.72 -3.19
CA THR A 49 2.76 -10.30 -1.85
C THR A 49 2.59 -9.17 -0.82
N GLY A 50 1.68 -9.36 0.10
CA GLY A 50 1.39 -8.44 1.19
C GLY A 50 0.98 -9.17 2.45
N GLU A 51 0.49 -8.44 3.43
CA GLU A 51 0.03 -8.98 4.70
C GLU A 51 -1.29 -8.35 5.16
N VAL A 52 -2.09 -9.12 5.89
CA VAL A 52 -3.33 -8.64 6.50
C VAL A 52 -3.03 -7.88 7.78
N LYS A 53 -3.49 -6.62 7.86
CA LYS A 53 -3.35 -5.75 9.03
C LYS A 53 -4.72 -5.28 9.53
N ALA A 54 -4.80 -4.97 10.82
CA ALA A 54 -5.94 -4.21 11.32
C ALA A 54 -5.92 -2.83 10.66
N ARG A 55 -7.10 -2.32 10.28
CA ARG A 55 -7.22 -0.98 9.69
C ARG A 55 -6.73 0.10 10.64
N VAL A 56 -6.96 -0.07 11.93
CA VAL A 56 -6.52 0.86 12.98
C VAL A 56 -5.64 0.09 13.96
N GLN A 57 -4.44 0.61 14.15
CA GLN A 57 -3.52 0.17 15.18
C GLN A 57 -3.18 1.35 16.07
N SER A 58 -3.16 1.13 17.39
CA SER A 58 -2.80 2.13 18.40
C SER A 58 -1.50 1.71 19.08
N GLU A 59 -0.54 2.61 19.11
CA GLU A 59 0.62 2.49 19.96
C GLU A 59 0.28 3.04 21.34
N LEU A 60 0.22 2.16 22.34
CA LEU A 60 -0.13 2.49 23.70
C LEU A 60 1.14 2.82 24.49
N SER A 61 1.15 3.97 25.16
CA SER A 61 2.25 4.48 25.94
C SER A 61 1.76 5.06 27.28
N PHE A 62 2.61 5.05 28.30
CA PHE A 62 2.32 5.74 29.55
C PHE A 62 2.40 7.25 29.37
N ARG A 63 1.52 7.99 30.06
CA ARG A 63 1.54 9.46 30.09
C ARG A 63 2.61 10.01 31.06
N THR A 64 3.08 9.18 31.96
CA THR A 64 4.14 9.53 32.95
C THR A 64 5.22 8.44 32.92
N GLY A 65 6.46 8.82 33.26
CA GLY A 65 7.57 7.87 33.40
C GLY A 65 7.54 7.15 34.72
N GLY A 66 8.16 5.98 34.75
CA GLY A 66 8.30 5.19 36.00
C GLY A 66 8.79 3.77 35.72
N ARG A 67 9.00 3.00 36.78
CA ARG A 67 9.38 1.59 36.69
C ARG A 67 8.12 0.73 36.52
N VAL A 68 8.08 -0.12 35.47
CA VAL A 68 6.96 -1.05 35.27
C VAL A 68 6.92 -2.08 36.40
N LYS A 69 5.86 -2.07 37.18
CA LYS A 69 5.62 -2.96 38.30
C LYS A 69 4.91 -4.23 37.91
N GLU A 70 3.91 -4.10 37.04
CA GLU A 70 3.02 -5.19 36.68
C GLU A 70 2.68 -5.12 35.20
N ARG A 71 2.63 -6.30 34.54
CA ARG A 71 2.12 -6.48 33.21
C ARG A 71 1.06 -7.58 33.24
N ARG A 72 -0.13 -7.31 32.70
CA ARG A 72 -1.30 -8.21 32.75
C ARG A 72 -1.62 -8.88 31.43
N VAL A 73 -0.98 -8.45 30.34
CA VAL A 73 -1.25 -8.94 28.99
C VAL A 73 0.02 -9.33 28.27
N ASP A 74 -0.09 -10.28 27.36
CA ASP A 74 0.95 -10.73 26.42
C ASP A 74 0.56 -10.46 24.98
N VAL A 75 1.52 -10.62 24.05
CA VAL A 75 1.23 -10.62 22.62
C VAL A 75 0.22 -11.73 22.31
N GLY A 76 -0.83 -11.40 21.55
CA GLY A 76 -1.96 -12.29 21.27
C GLY A 76 -3.12 -12.18 22.28
N SER A 77 -2.95 -11.47 23.41
CA SER A 77 -4.04 -11.26 24.38
C SER A 77 -5.14 -10.41 23.77
N ARG A 78 -6.39 -10.86 23.94
CA ARG A 78 -7.59 -10.07 23.61
C ARG A 78 -7.97 -9.21 24.78
N VAL A 79 -8.22 -7.93 24.53
CA VAL A 79 -8.52 -6.91 25.53
C VAL A 79 -9.75 -6.10 25.15
N ARG A 80 -10.41 -5.52 26.15
CA ARG A 80 -11.54 -4.59 26.00
C ARG A 80 -11.13 -3.18 26.36
N ALA A 81 -11.82 -2.21 25.80
CA ALA A 81 -11.64 -0.81 26.16
C ALA A 81 -11.74 -0.61 27.68
N GLY A 82 -10.74 0.08 28.25
CA GLY A 82 -10.64 0.31 29.70
C GLY A 82 -9.88 -0.75 30.48
N ASP A 83 -9.57 -1.92 29.92
CA ASP A 83 -8.77 -2.95 30.59
C ASP A 83 -7.37 -2.40 30.95
N VAL A 84 -6.92 -2.67 32.17
CA VAL A 84 -5.57 -2.31 32.62
C VAL A 84 -4.57 -3.33 32.07
N LEU A 85 -3.69 -2.87 31.21
CA LEU A 85 -2.70 -3.70 30.52
C LEU A 85 -1.38 -3.79 31.26
N MET A 86 -0.93 -2.64 31.79
CA MET A 86 0.33 -2.50 32.55
C MET A 86 0.17 -1.45 33.62
N ARG A 87 1.03 -1.52 34.67
CA ARG A 87 1.17 -0.51 35.72
C ARG A 87 2.62 -0.17 35.93
N ILE A 88 2.91 1.10 36.14
CA ILE A 88 4.17 1.57 36.71
C ILE A 88 4.05 1.69 38.26
N ASP A 89 5.17 1.89 38.93
CA ASP A 89 5.17 2.13 40.37
C ASP A 89 4.40 3.42 40.69
N ASP A 90 3.36 3.27 41.50
CA ASP A 90 2.37 4.28 41.85
C ASP A 90 2.49 4.76 43.28
N THR A 91 3.61 4.40 43.98
CA THR A 91 3.79 4.67 45.41
C THR A 91 3.76 6.16 45.72
N GLU A 92 4.44 6.99 44.95
CA GLU A 92 4.47 8.43 45.07
C GLU A 92 3.09 9.05 44.85
N GLN A 93 2.43 8.68 43.71
CA GLN A 93 1.14 9.22 43.36
C GLN A 93 0.04 8.85 44.36
N ARG A 94 0.12 7.66 44.98
CA ARG A 94 -0.78 7.29 46.08
C ARG A 94 -0.58 8.17 47.31
N ALA A 95 0.66 8.42 47.68
CA ALA A 95 0.96 9.32 48.80
C ALA A 95 0.46 10.75 48.56
N ASP A 96 0.57 11.24 47.30
CA ASP A 96 0.04 12.55 46.89
C ASP A 96 -1.49 12.60 46.98
N VAL A 97 -2.19 11.56 46.53
CA VAL A 97 -3.65 11.45 46.69
C VAL A 97 -4.05 11.45 48.15
N ASP A 98 -3.35 10.71 49.03
CA ASP A 98 -3.67 10.65 50.45
C ASP A 98 -3.42 12.00 51.13
N SER A 99 -2.33 12.70 50.78
CA SER A 99 -2.04 14.07 51.25
C SER A 99 -3.11 15.07 50.80
N ALA A 100 -3.48 15.06 49.51
CA ALA A 100 -4.51 15.96 48.98
C ALA A 100 -5.90 15.67 49.58
N ARG A 101 -6.22 14.40 49.87
CA ARG A 101 -7.45 13.99 50.55
C ARG A 101 -7.51 14.52 52.00
N ALA A 102 -6.39 14.45 52.73
CA ALA A 102 -6.30 15.03 54.08
C ALA A 102 -6.47 16.57 54.05
N GLY A 103 -5.87 17.24 53.04
CA GLY A 103 -6.04 18.68 52.80
C GLY A 103 -7.51 19.06 52.55
N LEU A 104 -8.19 18.29 51.69
CA LEU A 104 -9.62 18.48 51.44
C LEU A 104 -10.47 18.33 52.71
N GLN A 105 -10.20 17.32 53.51
CA GLN A 105 -10.92 17.09 54.74
C GLN A 105 -10.72 18.25 55.73
N SER A 106 -9.51 18.80 55.84
CA SER A 106 -9.20 19.98 56.65
C SER A 106 -9.96 21.23 56.19
N ALA A 107 -9.96 21.49 54.85
CA ALA A 107 -10.69 22.61 54.25
C ALA A 107 -12.21 22.50 54.49
N GLN A 108 -12.77 21.29 54.35
CA GLN A 108 -14.18 21.02 54.67
C GLN A 108 -14.53 21.33 56.12
N ALA A 109 -13.67 20.91 57.07
CA ALA A 109 -13.87 21.19 58.49
C ALA A 109 -13.83 22.71 58.75
N THR A 110 -12.91 23.43 58.10
CA THR A 110 -12.79 24.89 58.23
C THR A 110 -14.04 25.60 57.72
N VAL A 111 -14.55 25.24 56.55
CA VAL A 111 -15.81 25.79 55.99
C VAL A 111 -16.94 25.54 56.94
N LYS A 112 -17.09 24.32 57.48
CA LYS A 112 -18.12 24.00 58.46
C LYS A 112 -18.04 24.88 59.71
N GLN A 113 -16.84 25.10 60.24
CA GLN A 113 -16.60 25.95 61.39
C GLN A 113 -17.00 27.41 61.09
N LYS A 114 -16.55 27.96 59.94
CA LYS A 114 -16.84 29.35 59.57
C LYS A 114 -18.33 29.56 59.22
N ALA A 115 -18.98 28.59 58.62
CA ALA A 115 -20.42 28.64 58.37
C ALA A 115 -21.23 28.68 59.65
N LEU A 116 -20.88 27.86 60.67
CA LEU A 116 -21.55 27.90 61.96
C LEU A 116 -21.34 29.26 62.65
N ALA A 117 -20.12 29.83 62.59
CA ALA A 117 -19.81 31.14 63.11
C ALA A 117 -20.62 32.25 62.44
N PHE A 118 -20.67 32.20 61.07
CA PHE A 118 -21.43 33.15 60.25
C PHE A 118 -22.97 33.13 60.60
N GLU A 119 -23.58 31.96 60.72
CA GLU A 119 -25.00 31.84 61.08
C GLU A 119 -25.28 32.36 62.50
N ARG A 120 -24.35 32.14 63.40
CA ARG A 120 -24.44 32.69 64.78
C ARG A 120 -24.38 34.23 64.78
N TYR A 121 -23.42 34.81 64.05
CA TYR A 121 -23.29 36.28 63.99
C TYR A 121 -24.48 36.92 63.21
N LYS A 122 -24.99 36.27 62.21
CA LYS A 122 -26.19 36.69 61.50
C LYS A 122 -27.40 36.79 62.42
N THR A 123 -27.57 35.87 63.35
CA THR A 123 -28.61 35.91 64.43
C THR A 123 -28.39 37.02 65.38
N LEU A 124 -27.17 37.21 65.86
CA LEU A 124 -26.81 38.27 66.81
C LEU A 124 -26.93 39.67 66.21
N LEU A 125 -26.66 39.83 64.91
CA LEU A 125 -26.89 41.12 64.23
C LEU A 125 -28.35 41.49 64.20
N LYS A 126 -29.24 40.52 63.97
CA LYS A 126 -30.71 40.76 63.96
C LYS A 126 -31.19 41.26 65.37
N SER A 127 -30.60 40.78 66.40
CA SER A 127 -30.91 41.27 67.77
C SER A 127 -30.12 42.53 68.15
N ARG A 128 -29.34 43.16 67.26
CA ARG A 128 -28.47 44.31 67.52
C ARG A 128 -27.40 44.07 68.56
N ALA A 129 -27.03 42.81 68.82
CA ALA A 129 -26.03 42.45 69.82
C ALA A 129 -24.59 42.57 69.36
N ILE A 130 -24.33 42.78 68.06
CA ILE A 130 -23.00 42.95 67.47
C ILE A 130 -22.97 44.08 66.47
N ALA A 131 -21.77 44.62 66.16
CA ALA A 131 -21.56 45.57 65.08
C ALA A 131 -21.67 44.95 63.68
N GLN A 132 -22.07 45.73 62.68
CA GLN A 132 -22.12 45.32 61.29
C GLN A 132 -20.75 44.78 60.79
N SER A 133 -19.64 45.43 61.18
CA SER A 133 -18.27 45.04 60.85
C SER A 133 -17.93 43.60 61.27
N THR A 134 -18.44 43.17 62.42
CA THR A 134 -18.22 41.76 62.93
C THR A 134 -18.96 40.74 62.03
N TYR A 135 -20.14 41.05 61.58
CA TYR A 135 -20.87 40.22 60.64
C TYR A 135 -20.16 40.14 59.25
N ASP A 136 -19.73 41.30 58.75
CA ASP A 136 -19.06 41.40 57.45
C ASP A 136 -17.74 40.62 57.49
N ALA A 137 -16.95 40.70 58.57
CA ALA A 137 -15.74 39.90 58.80
C ALA A 137 -16.02 38.37 58.81
N ALA A 138 -17.13 37.95 59.46
CA ALA A 138 -17.52 36.55 59.46
C ALA A 138 -17.95 36.04 58.08
N ARG A 139 -18.61 36.88 57.28
CA ARG A 139 -18.98 36.60 55.87
C ARG A 139 -17.76 36.43 54.99
N GLU A 140 -16.80 37.38 55.13
CA GLU A 140 -15.52 37.31 54.41
C GLU A 140 -14.75 36.03 54.75
N ALA A 141 -14.64 35.72 56.08
CA ALA A 141 -13.98 34.51 56.54
C ALA A 141 -14.65 33.22 55.99
N LEU A 142 -15.97 33.19 55.85
CA LEU A 142 -16.65 32.06 55.22
C LEU A 142 -16.34 31.99 53.74
N THR A 143 -16.39 33.11 53.00
CA THR A 143 -16.08 33.17 51.58
C THR A 143 -14.64 32.73 51.30
N THR A 144 -13.68 33.19 52.11
CA THR A 144 -12.27 32.77 52.04
C THR A 144 -12.10 31.27 52.28
N ALA A 145 -12.80 30.71 53.28
CA ALA A 145 -12.78 29.28 53.58
C ALA A 145 -13.40 28.45 52.40
N GLN A 146 -14.46 28.95 51.79
CA GLN A 146 -15.03 28.32 50.60
C GLN A 146 -14.05 28.29 49.41
N GLY A 147 -13.37 29.40 49.13
CA GLY A 147 -12.32 29.43 48.14
C GLY A 147 -11.18 28.45 48.42
N SER A 148 -10.78 28.32 49.70
CA SER A 148 -9.76 27.32 50.09
C SER A 148 -10.24 25.89 49.91
N LEU A 149 -11.54 25.63 50.09
CA LEU A 149 -12.13 24.32 49.80
C LEU A 149 -12.08 23.98 48.31
N GLU A 150 -12.40 24.92 47.43
CA GLU A 150 -12.29 24.73 45.97
C GLU A 150 -10.86 24.41 45.54
N VAL A 151 -9.88 25.11 46.08
CA VAL A 151 -8.45 24.83 45.84
C VAL A 151 -8.08 23.39 46.26
N ALA A 152 -8.54 22.97 47.45
CA ALA A 152 -8.25 21.63 47.98
C ALA A 152 -8.95 20.54 47.12
N GLN A 153 -10.15 20.80 46.58
CA GLN A 153 -10.85 19.91 45.69
C GLN A 153 -10.10 19.77 44.36
N ALA A 154 -9.62 20.87 43.80
CA ALA A 154 -8.83 20.88 42.57
C ALA A 154 -7.51 20.11 42.73
N SER A 155 -6.84 20.30 43.89
CA SER A 155 -5.60 19.57 44.21
C SER A 155 -5.82 18.07 44.30
N LEU A 156 -6.91 17.60 44.90
CA LEU A 156 -7.26 16.18 44.93
C LEU A 156 -7.56 15.65 43.50
N GLY A 157 -8.27 16.43 42.68
CA GLY A 157 -8.51 16.07 41.28
C GLY A 157 -7.22 15.85 40.53
N THR A 158 -6.26 16.79 40.62
CA THR A 158 -4.95 16.68 39.98
C THR A 158 -4.16 15.44 40.43
N ALA A 159 -4.17 15.13 41.73
CA ALA A 159 -3.49 13.97 42.30
C ALA A 159 -4.13 12.66 41.80
N LEU A 160 -5.45 12.58 41.72
CA LEU A 160 -6.17 11.43 41.16
C LEU A 160 -5.88 11.23 39.68
N ASP A 161 -5.80 12.31 38.89
CA ASP A 161 -5.44 12.24 37.45
C ASP A 161 -4.01 11.72 37.29
N ALA A 162 -3.04 12.23 38.09
CA ALA A 162 -1.67 11.75 38.07
C ALA A 162 -1.59 10.25 38.43
N LEU A 163 -2.35 9.79 39.42
CA LEU A 163 -2.44 8.37 39.76
C LEU A 163 -3.04 7.56 38.64
N SER A 164 -4.06 8.06 37.96
CA SER A 164 -4.68 7.36 36.78
C SER A 164 -3.69 7.13 35.63
N HIS A 165 -2.73 8.05 35.48
CA HIS A 165 -1.70 7.97 34.45
C HIS A 165 -0.63 6.90 34.72
N THR A 166 -0.59 6.32 35.94
CA THR A 166 0.27 5.18 36.22
C THR A 166 -0.24 3.85 35.67
N GLU A 167 -1.50 3.82 35.21
CA GLU A 167 -2.11 2.67 34.57
C GLU A 167 -2.16 2.87 33.06
N LEU A 168 -1.61 1.91 32.33
CA LEU A 168 -1.78 1.84 30.85
C LEU A 168 -3.03 1.02 30.57
N LYS A 169 -4.03 1.65 29.98
CA LYS A 169 -5.32 1.03 29.62
C LYS A 169 -5.49 0.90 28.13
N ALA A 170 -6.24 -0.13 27.71
CA ALA A 170 -6.68 -0.26 26.33
C ALA A 170 -7.65 0.87 25.97
N ASP A 171 -7.42 1.52 24.82
CA ASP A 171 -8.27 2.60 24.33
C ASP A 171 -9.44 2.08 23.48
N ALA A 172 -9.43 0.80 23.09
CA ALA A 172 -10.46 0.11 22.33
C ALA A 172 -10.40 -1.41 22.55
N ASP A 173 -11.44 -2.10 22.08
CA ASP A 173 -11.44 -3.56 21.98
C ASP A 173 -10.46 -4.00 20.89
N GLY A 174 -9.74 -5.10 21.13
CA GLY A 174 -8.77 -5.59 20.15
C GLY A 174 -7.82 -6.66 20.67
N VAL A 175 -6.72 -6.82 19.95
CA VAL A 175 -5.66 -7.80 20.23
C VAL A 175 -4.30 -7.09 20.32
N ILE A 176 -3.51 -7.43 21.33
CA ILE A 176 -2.13 -6.95 21.46
C ILE A 176 -1.25 -7.64 20.42
N THR A 177 -0.65 -6.87 19.51
CA THR A 177 0.17 -7.40 18.40
C THR A 177 1.66 -7.30 18.65
N SER A 178 2.10 -6.33 19.46
CA SER A 178 3.51 -6.21 19.81
C SER A 178 3.69 -5.67 21.22
N ARG A 179 4.88 -5.91 21.79
CA ARG A 179 5.31 -5.46 23.10
C ARG A 179 6.75 -4.97 23.01
N SER A 180 6.97 -3.76 23.50
CA SER A 180 8.29 -3.11 23.50
C SER A 180 8.86 -2.91 24.90
N VAL A 181 8.08 -3.21 25.96
CA VAL A 181 8.43 -2.95 27.35
C VAL A 181 8.13 -4.17 28.24
N GLU A 182 9.04 -4.45 29.19
CA GLU A 182 8.94 -5.57 30.12
C GLU A 182 8.72 -5.10 31.56
N ALA A 183 8.17 -6.00 32.41
CA ALA A 183 8.08 -5.78 33.82
C ALA A 183 9.48 -5.59 34.46
N GLY A 184 9.61 -4.60 35.34
CA GLY A 184 10.88 -4.21 35.95
C GLY A 184 11.67 -3.15 35.18
N GLN A 185 11.34 -2.89 33.92
CA GLN A 185 11.97 -1.86 33.09
C GLN A 185 11.50 -0.46 33.49
N VAL A 186 12.38 0.54 33.34
CA VAL A 186 12.04 1.96 33.49
C VAL A 186 11.65 2.51 32.15
N VAL A 187 10.49 3.18 32.07
CA VAL A 187 9.94 3.78 30.88
C VAL A 187 9.81 5.30 31.00
N SER A 188 9.92 5.99 29.88
CA SER A 188 9.68 7.43 29.81
C SER A 188 8.22 7.68 29.36
N ALA A 189 7.72 8.90 29.64
CA ALA A 189 6.44 9.34 29.08
C ALA A 189 6.46 9.28 27.56
N ALA A 190 5.33 8.87 26.94
CA ALA A 190 5.15 8.72 25.51
C ALA A 190 6.03 7.65 24.82
N GLN A 191 6.77 6.84 25.58
CA GLN A 191 7.50 5.70 25.03
C GLN A 191 6.50 4.58 24.67
N PRO A 192 6.46 4.09 23.40
CA PRO A 192 5.59 2.99 23.00
C PRO A 192 5.87 1.74 23.84
N ALA A 193 4.82 1.20 24.48
CA ALA A 193 4.92 0.01 25.34
C ALA A 193 4.25 -1.21 24.71
N LEU A 194 3.07 -1.03 24.13
CA LEU A 194 2.27 -2.07 23.49
C LEU A 194 1.68 -1.54 22.19
N THR A 195 1.46 -2.43 21.20
CA THR A 195 0.65 -2.12 20.01
C THR A 195 -0.66 -2.89 20.10
N LEU A 196 -1.76 -2.16 20.02
CA LEU A 196 -3.12 -2.71 19.98
C LEU A 196 -3.65 -2.66 18.56
N ALA A 197 -3.95 -3.80 17.96
CA ALA A 197 -4.75 -3.90 16.76
C ALA A 197 -6.23 -3.89 17.16
N ARG A 198 -6.94 -2.81 16.81
CA ARG A 198 -8.36 -2.67 17.16
C ARG A 198 -9.21 -3.66 16.40
N ASP A 199 -10.23 -4.21 17.06
CA ASP A 199 -11.24 -5.03 16.40
C ASP A 199 -11.97 -4.20 15.34
N GLY A 200 -12.33 -4.83 14.22
CA GLY A 200 -13.03 -4.16 13.12
C GLY A 200 -12.50 -4.54 11.74
N PRO A 201 -12.65 -3.64 10.77
CA PRO A 201 -12.25 -3.89 9.39
C PRO A 201 -10.74 -4.17 9.27
N ARG A 202 -10.39 -5.02 8.30
CA ARG A 202 -9.00 -5.39 7.98
C ARG A 202 -8.64 -4.88 6.61
N ASP A 203 -7.39 -4.51 6.45
CA ASP A 203 -6.82 -4.15 5.17
C ASP A 203 -5.68 -5.12 4.83
N ALA A 204 -5.52 -5.44 3.54
CA ALA A 204 -4.31 -6.05 3.05
C ALA A 204 -3.33 -4.95 2.63
N SER A 205 -2.13 -4.98 3.16
CA SER A 205 -1.06 -4.00 2.87
C SER A 205 -0.07 -4.59 1.90
N PHE A 206 0.15 -3.91 0.77
CA PHE A 206 1.06 -4.32 -0.29
C PHE A 206 2.08 -3.21 -0.56
N ASP A 207 3.31 -3.60 -0.85
CA ASP A 207 4.34 -2.68 -1.32
C ASP A 207 4.55 -2.94 -2.83
N VAL A 208 3.95 -2.08 -3.66
CA VAL A 208 3.87 -2.20 -5.12
C VAL A 208 4.93 -1.32 -5.78
N PHE A 209 5.68 -1.84 -6.76
CA PHE A 209 6.69 -1.06 -7.48
C PHE A 209 6.11 0.20 -8.12
N GLU A 210 6.82 1.32 -8.00
CA GLU A 210 6.43 2.61 -8.56
C GLU A 210 6.11 2.54 -10.06
N ALA A 211 6.90 1.78 -10.83
CA ALA A 211 6.71 1.62 -12.27
C ALA A 211 5.32 1.12 -12.65
N PHE A 212 4.60 0.43 -11.75
CA PHE A 212 3.24 -0.02 -11.97
C PHE A 212 2.23 1.14 -12.07
N PHE A 213 2.54 2.29 -11.46
CA PHE A 213 1.67 3.47 -11.44
C PHE A 213 1.96 4.47 -12.56
N LEU A 214 3.09 4.34 -13.28
CA LEU A 214 3.44 5.23 -14.40
C LEU A 214 2.35 5.30 -15.49
N PRO A 215 1.64 4.20 -15.82
CA PRO A 215 0.57 4.25 -16.83
C PRO A 215 -0.70 4.93 -16.39
N GLY A 216 -0.85 5.27 -15.11
CA GLY A 216 -2.04 5.83 -14.49
C GLY A 216 -2.50 5.08 -13.24
N ARG A 217 -3.65 5.47 -12.71
CA ARG A 217 -4.23 4.79 -11.54
C ARG A 217 -4.61 3.35 -11.89
N PRO A 218 -4.26 2.37 -11.04
CA PRO A 218 -4.70 0.99 -11.22
C PRO A 218 -6.23 0.86 -11.09
N ALA A 219 -6.77 -0.27 -11.54
CA ALA A 219 -8.15 -0.64 -11.28
C ALA A 219 -8.41 -0.65 -9.76
N PRO A 220 -9.58 -0.18 -9.32
CA PRO A 220 -9.85 -0.04 -7.89
C PRO A 220 -10.02 -1.38 -7.17
N ASP A 221 -10.40 -2.42 -7.88
CA ASP A 221 -10.61 -3.76 -7.36
C ASP A 221 -9.32 -4.60 -7.46
N VAL A 222 -9.04 -5.32 -6.39
CA VAL A 222 -7.88 -6.21 -6.26
C VAL A 222 -8.38 -7.55 -5.78
N GLU A 223 -8.04 -8.60 -6.51
CA GLU A 223 -8.25 -9.96 -6.05
C GLU A 223 -7.15 -10.33 -5.06
N VAL A 224 -7.54 -10.70 -3.84
CA VAL A 224 -6.62 -11.01 -2.75
C VAL A 224 -6.81 -12.46 -2.33
N VAL A 225 -5.70 -13.20 -2.26
CA VAL A 225 -5.69 -14.63 -1.97
C VAL A 225 -4.65 -14.94 -0.89
N PRO A 226 -4.99 -15.64 0.20
CA PRO A 226 -4.00 -16.10 1.17
C PRO A 226 -3.00 -17.07 0.55
N VAL A 227 -1.72 -16.89 0.86
CA VAL A 227 -0.65 -17.75 0.32
C VAL A 227 -0.86 -19.22 0.72
N GLY A 228 -1.34 -19.47 1.92
CA GLY A 228 -1.57 -20.83 2.46
C GLY A 228 -2.87 -21.50 2.01
N ASP A 229 -3.82 -20.76 1.45
CA ASP A 229 -5.13 -21.30 1.05
C ASP A 229 -5.68 -20.53 -0.16
N ARG A 230 -5.26 -20.95 -1.34
CA ARG A 230 -5.64 -20.32 -2.60
C ARG A 230 -7.13 -20.52 -2.98
N ALA A 231 -7.87 -21.37 -2.28
CA ALA A 231 -9.30 -21.54 -2.50
C ALA A 231 -10.15 -20.42 -1.89
N ARG A 232 -9.58 -19.67 -0.95
CA ARG A 232 -10.24 -18.54 -0.28
C ARG A 232 -9.86 -17.23 -0.94
N THR A 233 -10.55 -16.86 -1.98
CA THR A 233 -10.37 -15.58 -2.66
C THR A 233 -11.31 -14.53 -2.10
N ALA A 234 -10.82 -13.30 -1.95
CA ALA A 234 -11.65 -12.14 -1.62
C ALA A 234 -11.36 -10.98 -2.59
N ARG A 235 -12.41 -10.27 -3.02
CA ARG A 235 -12.26 -9.03 -3.75
C ARG A 235 -12.23 -7.87 -2.78
N GLY A 236 -11.11 -7.18 -2.74
CA GLY A 236 -10.92 -5.95 -1.98
C GLY A 236 -10.89 -4.73 -2.88
N ASN A 237 -11.05 -3.56 -2.28
CA ASN A 237 -10.93 -2.29 -3.00
C ASN A 237 -9.73 -1.50 -2.50
N ILE A 238 -8.98 -0.89 -3.43
CA ILE A 238 -7.89 0.02 -3.08
C ILE A 238 -8.48 1.19 -2.31
N ARG A 239 -8.15 1.27 -1.01
CA ARG A 239 -8.60 2.34 -0.11
C ARG A 239 -7.61 3.49 -0.05
N GLU A 240 -6.32 3.15 -0.06
CA GLU A 240 -5.24 4.12 0.14
C GLU A 240 -4.04 3.73 -0.72
N VAL A 241 -3.49 4.71 -1.41
CA VAL A 241 -2.20 4.61 -2.10
C VAL A 241 -1.32 5.67 -1.46
N SER A 242 -0.19 5.27 -0.87
CA SER A 242 0.75 6.21 -0.26
C SER A 242 1.23 7.23 -1.29
N PRO A 243 1.21 8.53 -0.97
CA PRO A 243 1.81 9.53 -1.84
C PRO A 243 3.35 9.54 -1.78
N VAL A 244 3.94 8.76 -0.88
CA VAL A 244 5.38 8.70 -0.64
C VAL A 244 5.91 7.36 -1.12
N ILE A 245 6.99 7.40 -1.90
CA ILE A 245 7.75 6.24 -2.35
C ILE A 245 8.75 5.87 -1.26
N ASP A 246 8.83 4.61 -0.90
CA ASP A 246 9.93 4.11 -0.10
C ASP A 246 11.19 4.05 -0.98
N THR A 247 12.11 4.96 -0.75
CA THR A 247 13.33 5.13 -1.56
C THR A 247 14.32 3.95 -1.42
N SER A 248 14.18 3.14 -0.38
CA SER A 248 15.03 1.96 -0.17
C SER A 248 14.62 0.78 -1.04
N THR A 249 13.33 0.66 -1.33
CA THR A 249 12.73 -0.45 -2.09
C THR A 249 12.18 -0.04 -3.46
N GLY A 250 11.98 1.26 -3.72
CA GLY A 250 11.32 1.77 -4.92
C GLY A 250 9.83 1.39 -4.99
N THR A 251 9.18 1.20 -3.83
CA THR A 251 7.80 0.75 -3.76
C THR A 251 6.87 1.81 -3.18
N ILE A 252 5.60 1.72 -3.53
CA ILE A 252 4.51 2.52 -2.99
C ILE A 252 3.61 1.60 -2.17
N ARG A 253 3.30 2.00 -0.94
CA ARG A 253 2.39 1.24 -0.09
C ARG A 253 0.95 1.43 -0.51
N VAL A 254 0.27 0.31 -0.75
CA VAL A 254 -1.14 0.26 -1.12
C VAL A 254 -1.90 -0.52 -0.06
N LYS A 255 -2.99 0.06 0.45
CA LYS A 255 -3.90 -0.60 1.38
C LYS A 255 -5.19 -0.95 0.66
N VAL A 256 -5.51 -2.22 0.65
CA VAL A 256 -6.71 -2.79 0.04
C VAL A 256 -7.68 -3.17 1.16
N ALA A 257 -8.85 -2.57 1.18
CA ALA A 257 -9.90 -2.89 2.14
C ALA A 257 -10.44 -4.30 1.84
N LEU A 258 -10.36 -5.18 2.82
CA LEU A 258 -10.94 -6.52 2.73
C LEU A 258 -12.41 -6.50 3.13
N PRO A 259 -13.27 -7.33 2.50
CA PRO A 259 -14.65 -7.50 2.92
C PRO A 259 -14.71 -8.18 4.30
N GLN A 260 -15.80 -7.94 5.05
CA GLN A 260 -15.94 -8.47 6.42
C GLN A 260 -15.94 -9.99 6.49
N GLU A 261 -16.36 -10.65 5.42
CA GLU A 261 -16.38 -12.11 5.29
C GLU A 261 -14.97 -12.71 5.23
N ALA A 262 -13.98 -11.93 4.77
CA ALA A 262 -12.57 -12.31 4.76
C ALA A 262 -11.97 -12.16 6.17
N GLN A 263 -12.36 -13.04 7.10
CA GLN A 263 -11.88 -13.06 8.50
C GLN A 263 -10.49 -13.69 8.61
N TRP A 264 -9.55 -13.31 7.75
CA TRP A 264 -8.18 -13.82 7.82
C TRP A 264 -7.46 -13.23 9.03
N SER A 265 -6.65 -14.04 9.71
CA SER A 265 -5.88 -13.59 10.88
C SER A 265 -4.95 -12.43 10.54
N LEU A 266 -4.69 -11.56 11.51
CA LEU A 266 -3.67 -10.51 11.37
C LEU A 266 -2.31 -11.17 11.12
N GLY A 267 -1.48 -10.57 10.23
CA GLY A 267 -0.21 -11.14 9.81
C GLY A 267 -0.31 -12.25 8.75
N THR A 268 -1.53 -12.63 8.30
CA THR A 268 -1.66 -13.59 7.20
C THR A 268 -1.02 -13.03 5.93
N SER A 269 -0.09 -13.80 5.35
CA SER A 269 0.50 -13.46 4.06
C SER A 269 -0.51 -13.67 2.94
N VAL A 270 -0.66 -12.68 2.07
CA VAL A 270 -1.61 -12.67 0.95
C VAL A 270 -0.92 -12.27 -0.34
N VAL A 271 -1.47 -12.69 -1.47
CA VAL A 271 -1.10 -12.22 -2.80
C VAL A 271 -2.26 -11.38 -3.32
N GLY A 272 -1.97 -10.18 -3.78
CA GLY A 272 -2.92 -9.31 -4.46
C GLY A 272 -2.63 -9.23 -5.94
N GLU A 273 -3.64 -9.43 -6.78
CA GLU A 273 -3.54 -9.22 -8.22
C GLU A 273 -4.00 -7.80 -8.57
N PHE A 274 -3.05 -6.97 -8.96
CA PHE A 274 -3.26 -5.57 -9.34
C PHE A 274 -3.32 -5.45 -10.85
N HIS A 275 -4.31 -4.71 -11.37
CA HIS A 275 -4.46 -4.45 -12.79
C HIS A 275 -4.23 -2.97 -13.11
N SER A 276 -3.38 -2.70 -14.11
CA SER A 276 -3.23 -1.36 -14.68
C SER A 276 -4.46 -1.00 -15.54
N PRO A 277 -4.65 0.29 -15.90
CA PRO A 277 -5.70 0.67 -16.84
C PRO A 277 -5.65 -0.14 -18.11
N ALA A 278 -6.83 -0.47 -18.65
CA ALA A 278 -6.95 -1.16 -19.93
C ALA A 278 -6.28 -0.36 -21.06
N ARG A 279 -5.54 -1.06 -21.90
CA ARG A 279 -4.85 -0.52 -23.07
C ARG A 279 -5.24 -1.28 -24.32
N GLN A 280 -5.09 -0.67 -25.47
CA GLN A 280 -5.24 -1.34 -26.75
C GLN A 280 -3.89 -1.84 -27.25
N GLY A 281 -3.89 -3.03 -27.83
CA GLY A 281 -2.72 -3.63 -28.45
C GLY A 281 -3.14 -4.78 -29.35
N VAL A 282 -2.21 -5.26 -30.15
CA VAL A 282 -2.41 -6.45 -31.01
C VAL A 282 -1.70 -7.63 -30.37
N ILE A 283 -2.40 -8.71 -30.12
CA ILE A 283 -1.83 -9.95 -29.59
C ILE A 283 -1.37 -10.80 -30.76
N LEU A 284 -0.08 -11.12 -30.81
CA LEU A 284 0.53 -11.93 -31.85
C LEU A 284 1.20 -13.18 -31.26
N PRO A 285 1.08 -14.35 -31.90
CA PRO A 285 1.78 -15.54 -31.45
C PRO A 285 3.29 -15.41 -31.66
N TRP A 286 4.09 -16.13 -30.87
CA TRP A 286 5.55 -16.13 -30.99
C TRP A 286 6.08 -16.44 -32.38
N SER A 287 5.31 -17.24 -33.17
CA SER A 287 5.67 -17.58 -34.54
C SER A 287 5.67 -16.38 -35.50
N ALA A 288 4.99 -15.28 -35.16
CA ALA A 288 5.01 -14.02 -35.91
C ALA A 288 6.25 -13.15 -35.61
N MET A 289 7.01 -13.48 -34.57
CA MET A 289 8.16 -12.68 -34.15
C MET A 289 9.31 -12.81 -35.15
N ALA A 290 9.79 -11.67 -35.63
CA ALA A 290 11.00 -11.53 -36.41
C ALA A 290 11.95 -10.52 -35.77
N SER A 291 13.12 -10.28 -36.33
CA SER A 291 14.09 -9.30 -35.88
C SER A 291 14.62 -8.45 -37.03
N ALA A 292 14.65 -7.16 -36.84
CA ALA A 292 15.23 -6.18 -37.75
C ALA A 292 16.38 -5.44 -37.06
N GLY A 293 17.63 -5.88 -37.34
CA GLY A 293 18.81 -5.26 -36.72
C GLY A 293 18.89 -5.43 -35.20
N GLY A 294 18.39 -6.56 -34.65
CA GLY A 294 18.37 -6.83 -33.21
C GLY A 294 17.11 -6.29 -32.48
N GLU A 295 16.27 -5.52 -33.16
CA GLU A 295 15.00 -5.02 -32.60
C GLU A 295 13.82 -5.94 -32.98
N PRO A 296 12.76 -6.02 -32.14
CA PRO A 296 11.56 -6.77 -32.45
C PRO A 296 10.89 -6.26 -33.74
N ALA A 297 10.53 -7.19 -34.61
CA ALA A 297 9.89 -6.89 -35.88
C ALA A 297 8.85 -7.96 -36.24
N VAL A 298 7.98 -7.66 -37.19
CA VAL A 298 7.03 -8.60 -37.77
C VAL A 298 6.99 -8.44 -39.29
N TRP A 299 6.67 -9.52 -40.02
CA TRP A 299 6.42 -9.45 -41.45
C TRP A 299 4.98 -9.02 -41.71
N VAL A 300 4.83 -7.93 -42.47
CA VAL A 300 3.52 -7.39 -42.84
C VAL A 300 3.34 -7.65 -44.35
N ILE A 301 2.19 -8.19 -44.72
CA ILE A 301 1.82 -8.42 -46.10
C ILE A 301 1.11 -7.19 -46.66
N ASP A 302 1.60 -6.65 -47.75
CA ASP A 302 0.87 -5.70 -48.57
C ASP A 302 -0.02 -6.49 -49.56
N ALA A 303 -1.34 -6.42 -49.35
CA ALA A 303 -2.30 -7.15 -50.17
C ALA A 303 -2.35 -6.66 -51.62
N ALA A 304 -1.99 -5.41 -51.91
CA ALA A 304 -2.01 -4.83 -53.25
C ALA A 304 -0.83 -5.31 -54.09
N SER A 305 0.37 -5.35 -53.51
CA SER A 305 1.59 -5.81 -54.19
C SER A 305 1.88 -7.30 -54.01
N GLN A 306 1.12 -7.99 -53.15
CA GLN A 306 1.32 -9.40 -52.77
C GLN A 306 2.76 -9.64 -52.24
N SER A 307 3.37 -8.67 -51.57
CA SER A 307 4.73 -8.73 -51.08
C SER A 307 4.78 -8.50 -49.54
N VAL A 308 5.87 -8.93 -48.93
CA VAL A 308 6.09 -8.72 -47.49
C VAL A 308 7.10 -7.63 -47.23
N SER A 309 6.86 -6.90 -46.15
CA SER A 309 7.82 -5.94 -45.59
C SER A 309 8.11 -6.23 -44.12
N LEU A 310 9.39 -6.12 -43.72
CA LEU A 310 9.79 -6.32 -42.36
C LEU A 310 9.63 -4.99 -41.57
N ARG A 311 8.66 -4.97 -40.67
CA ARG A 311 8.30 -3.75 -39.92
C ARG A 311 8.69 -3.89 -38.44
N LYS A 312 9.47 -2.92 -37.93
CA LYS A 312 9.78 -2.85 -36.50
C LYS A 312 8.54 -2.57 -35.68
N VAL A 313 8.42 -3.21 -34.53
CA VAL A 313 7.27 -3.09 -33.65
C VAL A 313 7.67 -2.75 -32.23
N ALA A 314 6.82 -1.97 -31.56
CA ALA A 314 6.95 -1.71 -30.14
C ALA A 314 6.19 -2.77 -29.35
N VAL A 315 6.92 -3.63 -28.62
CA VAL A 315 6.34 -4.70 -27.80
C VAL A 315 6.12 -4.19 -26.39
N ALA A 316 4.87 -4.21 -25.91
CA ALA A 316 4.52 -3.84 -24.54
C ALA A 316 4.80 -4.96 -23.55
N ARG A 317 4.58 -6.21 -23.94
CA ARG A 317 4.75 -7.36 -23.05
C ARG A 317 4.99 -8.64 -23.83
N TYR A 318 5.88 -9.46 -23.30
CA TYR A 318 6.09 -10.85 -23.71
C TYR A 318 5.37 -11.77 -22.73
N ARG A 319 4.58 -12.73 -23.24
CA ARG A 319 3.86 -13.74 -22.46
C ARG A 319 4.30 -15.14 -22.88
N THR A 320 3.85 -16.16 -22.19
CA THR A 320 4.29 -17.54 -22.46
C THR A 320 3.94 -18.02 -23.89
N ALA A 321 2.76 -17.67 -24.39
CA ALA A 321 2.25 -18.14 -25.68
C ALA A 321 2.32 -17.09 -26.80
N ASP A 322 2.44 -15.81 -26.47
CA ASP A 322 2.27 -14.68 -27.39
C ASP A 322 3.00 -13.43 -26.89
N PHE A 323 2.94 -12.37 -27.69
CA PHE A 323 3.43 -11.04 -27.30
C PHE A 323 2.42 -9.96 -27.71
N ILE A 324 2.45 -8.82 -26.99
CA ILE A 324 1.52 -7.72 -27.21
C ILE A 324 2.26 -6.55 -27.86
N VAL A 325 1.79 -6.16 -29.04
CA VAL A 325 2.32 -5.04 -29.83
C VAL A 325 1.44 -3.82 -29.61
N ILE A 326 2.07 -2.67 -29.34
CA ILE A 326 1.39 -1.38 -29.12
C ILE A 326 1.74 -0.31 -30.16
N GLY A 327 2.61 -0.63 -31.11
CA GLY A 327 2.99 0.30 -32.17
C GLY A 327 3.78 -0.38 -33.28
N GLY A 328 3.85 0.27 -34.46
CA GLY A 328 4.54 -0.23 -35.63
C GLY A 328 3.65 -1.00 -36.62
N ILE A 329 2.42 -1.32 -36.25
CA ILE A 329 1.42 -1.97 -37.11
C ILE A 329 0.11 -1.20 -37.06
N ALA A 330 -0.61 -1.20 -38.20
CA ALA A 330 -1.95 -0.61 -38.30
C ALA A 330 -3.04 -1.69 -38.05
N PRO A 331 -4.24 -1.27 -37.62
CA PRO A 331 -5.39 -2.18 -37.56
C PRO A 331 -5.65 -2.78 -38.95
N GLN A 332 -5.90 -4.08 -38.97
CA GLN A 332 -6.13 -4.88 -40.18
C GLN A 332 -4.89 -5.15 -41.08
N ASP A 333 -3.69 -4.71 -40.69
CA ASP A 333 -2.47 -5.19 -41.34
C ASP A 333 -2.44 -6.74 -41.29
N LEU A 334 -2.08 -7.39 -42.40
CA LEU A 334 -1.93 -8.84 -42.45
C LEU A 334 -0.53 -9.22 -41.93
N ILE A 335 -0.47 -9.89 -40.80
CA ILE A 335 0.78 -10.27 -40.15
C ILE A 335 1.08 -11.74 -40.39
N VAL A 336 2.28 -12.03 -40.91
CA VAL A 336 2.73 -13.41 -41.12
C VAL A 336 2.95 -14.10 -39.78
N THR A 337 2.27 -15.22 -39.58
CA THR A 337 2.38 -16.03 -38.36
C THR A 337 3.13 -17.33 -38.57
N ASP A 338 3.25 -17.80 -39.82
CA ASP A 338 3.97 -19.01 -40.14
C ASP A 338 4.66 -18.87 -41.51
N GLY A 339 5.84 -19.47 -41.68
CA GLY A 339 6.63 -19.34 -42.90
C GLY A 339 7.56 -18.12 -42.95
N GLY A 340 7.58 -17.30 -41.90
CA GLY A 340 8.33 -16.02 -41.86
C GLY A 340 9.87 -16.14 -41.83
N LYS A 341 10.44 -17.30 -41.42
CA LYS A 341 11.90 -17.47 -41.25
C LYS A 341 12.76 -17.32 -42.49
N PHE A 342 12.16 -17.55 -43.66
CA PHE A 342 12.88 -17.55 -44.95
C PHE A 342 12.50 -16.36 -45.84
N LEU A 343 11.70 -15.44 -45.34
CA LEU A 343 11.24 -14.27 -46.09
C LEU A 343 12.36 -13.23 -46.24
N LYS A 344 12.36 -12.55 -47.34
CA LYS A 344 13.20 -11.39 -47.66
C LYS A 344 12.31 -10.17 -47.89
N GLU A 345 12.88 -8.99 -47.67
CA GLU A 345 12.20 -7.72 -47.96
C GLU A 345 11.73 -7.68 -49.41
N GLY A 346 10.45 -7.31 -49.66
CA GLY A 346 9.83 -7.24 -50.96
C GLY A 346 9.50 -8.57 -51.60
N GLN A 347 9.66 -9.71 -50.90
CA GLN A 347 9.40 -11.04 -51.47
C GLN A 347 7.89 -11.27 -51.72
N ALA A 348 7.56 -11.83 -52.90
CA ALA A 348 6.19 -12.20 -53.22
C ALA A 348 5.74 -13.41 -52.38
N VAL A 349 4.54 -13.35 -51.80
CA VAL A 349 3.94 -14.39 -50.97
C VAL A 349 2.52 -14.72 -51.39
N ALA A 350 2.16 -15.99 -51.16
CA ALA A 350 0.76 -16.45 -51.23
C ALA A 350 0.33 -16.80 -49.82
N TRP A 351 -0.70 -16.14 -49.27
CA TRP A 351 -1.13 -16.31 -47.90
C TRP A 351 -2.48 -16.99 -47.77
N GLN A 352 -2.66 -17.68 -46.66
CA GLN A 352 -3.94 -18.19 -46.18
C GLN A 352 -4.25 -17.52 -44.84
N GLU A 353 -5.44 -16.96 -44.73
CA GLU A 353 -5.94 -16.48 -43.46
C GLU A 353 -6.28 -17.66 -42.55
N LYS A 354 -5.91 -17.53 -41.27
CA LYS A 354 -6.16 -18.55 -40.24
C LYS A 354 -7.47 -18.28 -39.54
#